data_e1fb14306a261411f37f4d4e6a3b1299
#
_entry.id   e1fb14306a261411f37f4d4e6a3b1299
#
_cell.length_a   1.000
_cell.length_b   1.000
_cell.length_c   1.000
_cell.angle_alpha   90.00
_cell.angle_beta   90.00
_cell.angle_gamma   90.00
#
_symmetry.space_group_name_H-M   'P 1'
#
loop_
_entity.id
_entity.type
_entity.pdbx_description
1 polymer ?
#
loop_
_entity_poly.entity_id
_entity_poly.type
_entity_poly.pdbx_seq_one_letter_code
_entity_poly.pdbx_strand_id
1 'polypeptide(L)'
;MYLGIDLGTSEVKALVIDENHEVIASHSAPLSIQRPHPHWSEQAPELWWEAMEYLMATLREKCAQHWPAIKAIGLSGQMHGAVLLDAEGEAIRPAILWNDTRCAAECAELEAMAPELHQVAGNLAMPGFTAPKLLWVRRHEPQHFQRTATVLLPKDYLRYRMTGKKVSDMSDAAGTLWLDVAKRDWSDALLDKCGLSRSQMPTLVEGCEVSATLDPQVAARWGLNASVVVAGGGGDNAVSAIGVGAVSPGDAFISLGTSGVLFVVTDAYRPAPQSAVHAFCHVLPNLWHQMSVMLSAASCLQWFCRLTGTTEVALLAEIAELSEEDKANAPFFLPYLSGERTPHNDPDARGIFWGMTHASLRAQLGYAVLEGVSFGINDGLQALKESGTPIAQCSLVGGGARSPFWAQLLADILAMPVVTHKGGETGGALGAARLACLAAGKPVAAVCEKPEVWQTWRADPVRHHTLMQRYAQFKALYLNDLHYRQH
;
A
#
# COMPACT_ATOMS: atom_id res chain seq x y z
N MET A 1 -21.48 -12.89 -11.06
CA MET A 1 -20.91 -12.57 -9.73
C MET A 1 -19.40 -12.69 -9.76
N TYR A 2 -18.70 -11.85 -8.99
CA TYR A 2 -17.25 -11.80 -8.92
C TYR A 2 -16.83 -11.71 -7.46
N LEU A 3 -15.78 -12.43 -7.10
CA LEU A 3 -15.23 -12.48 -5.74
C LEU A 3 -13.91 -11.75 -5.70
N GLY A 4 -13.77 -10.79 -4.80
CA GLY A 4 -12.52 -10.10 -4.49
C GLY A 4 -12.00 -10.49 -3.12
N ILE A 5 -10.71 -10.74 -3.03
CA ILE A 5 -10.02 -11.15 -1.80
C ILE A 5 -8.83 -10.22 -1.60
N ASP A 6 -8.73 -9.65 -0.42
CA ASP A 6 -7.61 -8.79 -0.01
C ASP A 6 -6.94 -9.38 1.22
N LEU A 7 -5.70 -9.84 1.04
CA LEU A 7 -4.86 -10.37 2.11
C LEU A 7 -4.08 -9.22 2.75
N GLY A 8 -4.68 -8.59 3.76
CA GLY A 8 -3.98 -7.60 4.58
C GLY A 8 -3.05 -8.23 5.62
N THR A 9 -2.41 -7.40 6.43
CA THR A 9 -1.50 -7.84 7.49
C THR A 9 -2.25 -8.29 8.75
N SER A 10 -3.36 -7.62 9.08
CA SER A 10 -4.15 -7.88 10.29
C SER A 10 -5.45 -8.64 10.03
N GLU A 11 -5.85 -8.75 8.78
CA GLU A 11 -7.05 -9.49 8.39
C GLU A 11 -6.98 -9.91 6.91
N VAL A 12 -7.74 -10.92 6.55
CA VAL A 12 -8.14 -11.21 5.17
C VAL A 12 -9.57 -10.71 5.01
N LYS A 13 -9.82 -9.90 3.99
CA LYS A 13 -11.16 -9.42 3.63
C LYS A 13 -11.59 -10.01 2.30
N ALA A 14 -12.83 -10.43 2.20
CA ALA A 14 -13.41 -10.89 0.94
C ALA A 14 -14.80 -10.30 0.74
N LEU A 15 -15.15 -10.04 -0.53
CA LEU A 15 -16.48 -9.57 -0.91
C LEU A 15 -16.91 -10.13 -2.26
N VAL A 16 -18.21 -10.23 -2.43
CA VAL A 16 -18.87 -10.64 -3.68
C VAL A 16 -19.60 -9.44 -4.26
N ILE A 17 -19.37 -9.17 -5.53
CA ILE A 17 -20.10 -8.14 -6.28
C ILE A 17 -20.92 -8.75 -7.42
N ASP A 18 -21.96 -8.05 -7.79
CA ASP A 18 -22.78 -8.38 -8.96
C ASP A 18 -22.23 -7.77 -10.26
N GLU A 19 -22.99 -7.90 -11.35
CA GLU A 19 -22.64 -7.34 -12.66
C GLU A 19 -22.66 -5.80 -12.71
N ASN A 20 -23.31 -5.15 -11.74
CA ASN A 20 -23.38 -3.70 -11.59
C ASN A 20 -22.36 -3.17 -10.56
N HIS A 21 -21.48 -4.04 -10.08
CA HIS A 21 -20.46 -3.75 -9.05
C HIS A 21 -21.04 -3.46 -7.65
N GLU A 22 -22.30 -3.80 -7.40
CA GLU A 22 -22.92 -3.71 -6.08
C GLU A 22 -22.42 -4.83 -5.17
N VAL A 23 -22.08 -4.48 -3.94
CA VAL A 23 -21.59 -5.44 -2.94
C VAL A 23 -22.76 -6.27 -2.41
N ILE A 24 -22.80 -7.55 -2.74
CA ILE A 24 -23.84 -8.51 -2.32
C ILE A 24 -23.55 -9.05 -0.92
N ALA A 25 -22.28 -9.34 -0.62
CA ALA A 25 -21.83 -9.81 0.68
C ALA A 25 -20.37 -9.46 0.90
N SER A 26 -20.01 -9.25 2.16
CA SER A 26 -18.60 -9.09 2.56
C SER A 26 -18.35 -9.71 3.94
N HIS A 27 -17.13 -10.12 4.17
CA HIS A 27 -16.65 -10.59 5.49
C HIS A 27 -15.16 -10.43 5.61
N SER A 28 -14.67 -10.34 6.88
CA SER A 28 -13.25 -10.32 7.22
C SER A 28 -12.94 -11.42 8.24
N ALA A 29 -11.74 -11.96 8.18
CA ALA A 29 -11.17 -12.85 9.16
C ALA A 29 -9.88 -12.26 9.73
N PRO A 30 -9.72 -12.13 11.05
CA PRO A 30 -8.54 -11.54 11.65
C PRO A 30 -7.32 -12.44 11.49
N LEU A 31 -6.15 -11.82 11.40
CA LEU A 31 -4.84 -12.49 11.37
C LEU A 31 -3.98 -12.01 12.53
N SER A 32 -3.21 -12.91 13.12
CA SER A 32 -2.22 -12.59 14.13
C SER A 32 -0.83 -12.46 13.51
N ILE A 33 -0.05 -11.50 14.02
CA ILE A 33 1.36 -11.31 13.64
C ILE A 33 2.22 -11.89 14.76
N GLN A 34 3.22 -12.68 14.39
CA GLN A 34 4.23 -13.19 15.30
C GLN A 34 5.42 -12.23 15.32
N ARG A 35 5.90 -11.91 16.52
CA ARG A 35 7.06 -11.04 16.75
C ARG A 35 8.05 -11.74 17.69
N PRO A 36 8.75 -12.79 17.21
CA PRO A 36 9.60 -13.62 18.06
C PRO A 36 10.83 -12.88 18.60
N HIS A 37 11.26 -11.82 17.92
CA HIS A 37 12.35 -10.95 18.34
C HIS A 37 12.01 -9.46 18.06
N PRO A 38 12.71 -8.52 18.69
CA PRO A 38 12.63 -7.11 18.30
C PRO A 38 12.90 -6.95 16.80
N HIS A 39 12.15 -6.09 16.13
CA HIS A 39 12.24 -5.82 14.68
C HIS A 39 11.75 -6.95 13.76
N TRP A 40 11.34 -8.11 14.29
CA TRP A 40 10.80 -9.21 13.50
C TRP A 40 9.29 -9.12 13.38
N SER A 41 8.78 -9.49 12.21
CA SER A 41 7.36 -9.58 11.92
C SER A 41 7.12 -10.72 10.96
N GLU A 42 6.42 -11.75 11.41
CA GLU A 42 6.23 -13.00 10.68
C GLU A 42 4.77 -13.46 10.74
N GLN A 43 4.37 -14.19 9.70
CA GLN A 43 3.10 -14.94 9.68
C GLN A 43 3.32 -16.30 9.02
N ALA A 44 2.76 -17.36 9.60
CA ALA A 44 2.72 -18.64 8.93
C ALA A 44 1.74 -18.57 7.74
N PRO A 45 2.16 -18.93 6.51
CA PRO A 45 1.29 -18.86 5.34
C PRO A 45 0.02 -19.71 5.46
N GLU A 46 0.06 -20.79 6.24
CA GLU A 46 -1.12 -21.62 6.51
C GLU A 46 -2.25 -20.84 7.22
N LEU A 47 -1.93 -19.87 8.07
CA LEU A 47 -2.95 -19.02 8.73
C LEU A 47 -3.76 -18.21 7.71
N TRP A 48 -3.13 -17.78 6.62
CA TRP A 48 -3.84 -17.07 5.54
C TRP A 48 -4.81 -18.01 4.82
N TRP A 49 -4.39 -19.25 4.61
CA TRP A 49 -5.23 -20.26 3.98
C TRP A 49 -6.42 -20.67 4.87
N GLU A 50 -6.19 -20.88 6.15
CA GLU A 50 -7.25 -21.16 7.12
C GLU A 50 -8.27 -20.01 7.19
N ALA A 51 -7.80 -18.76 7.22
CA ALA A 51 -8.66 -17.58 7.17
C ALA A 51 -9.48 -17.52 5.86
N MET A 52 -8.84 -17.87 4.73
CA MET A 52 -9.51 -17.97 3.43
C MET A 52 -10.62 -19.03 3.45
N GLU A 53 -10.35 -20.23 3.92
CA GLU A 53 -11.34 -21.31 4.01
C GLU A 53 -12.56 -20.88 4.88
N TYR A 54 -12.29 -20.23 6.01
CA TYR A 54 -13.33 -19.66 6.85
C TYR A 54 -14.18 -18.61 6.11
N LEU A 55 -13.53 -17.70 5.38
CA LEU A 55 -14.22 -16.67 4.60
C LEU A 55 -15.09 -17.26 3.51
N MET A 56 -14.59 -18.28 2.79
CA MET A 56 -15.36 -18.94 1.72
C MET A 56 -16.61 -19.61 2.28
N ALA A 57 -16.51 -20.32 3.40
CA ALA A 57 -17.66 -20.93 4.06
C ALA A 57 -18.69 -19.87 4.49
N THR A 58 -18.22 -18.80 5.15
CA THR A 58 -19.10 -17.72 5.65
C THR A 58 -19.78 -16.95 4.52
N LEU A 59 -19.07 -16.60 3.45
CA LEU A 59 -19.65 -15.88 2.31
C LEU A 59 -20.64 -16.76 1.54
N ARG A 60 -20.35 -18.05 1.40
CA ARG A 60 -21.28 -19.00 0.80
C ARG A 60 -22.62 -19.03 1.53
N GLU A 61 -22.62 -18.97 2.86
CA GLU A 61 -23.86 -18.91 3.66
C GLU A 61 -24.56 -17.55 3.47
N LYS A 62 -23.82 -16.45 3.52
CA LYS A 62 -24.38 -15.09 3.40
C LYS A 62 -25.01 -14.79 2.05
N CYS A 63 -24.51 -15.36 0.96
CA CYS A 63 -25.02 -15.12 -0.39
C CYS A 63 -25.29 -16.41 -1.16
N ALA A 64 -25.87 -17.41 -0.50
CA ALA A 64 -26.09 -18.77 -1.03
C ALA A 64 -26.78 -18.81 -2.41
N GLN A 65 -27.74 -17.91 -2.66
CA GLN A 65 -28.45 -17.84 -3.94
C GLN A 65 -27.55 -17.34 -5.10
N HIS A 66 -26.55 -16.51 -4.79
CA HIS A 66 -25.65 -15.89 -5.76
C HIS A 66 -24.32 -16.64 -5.91
N TRP A 67 -23.97 -17.46 -4.93
CA TRP A 67 -22.70 -18.13 -4.81
C TRP A 67 -22.32 -18.99 -6.03
N PRO A 68 -23.23 -19.84 -6.58
CA PRO A 68 -22.92 -20.65 -7.76
C PRO A 68 -22.69 -19.85 -9.05
N ALA A 69 -23.08 -18.57 -9.05
CA ALA A 69 -22.92 -17.68 -10.20
C ALA A 69 -21.58 -16.94 -10.22
N ILE A 70 -20.68 -17.22 -9.27
CA ILE A 70 -19.32 -16.65 -9.27
C ILE A 70 -18.56 -17.21 -10.47
N LYS A 71 -18.04 -16.30 -11.31
CA LYS A 71 -17.33 -16.61 -12.56
C LYS A 71 -15.81 -16.43 -12.44
N ALA A 72 -15.39 -15.52 -11.58
CA ALA A 72 -13.97 -15.18 -11.41
C ALA A 72 -13.66 -14.70 -9.99
N ILE A 73 -12.40 -14.89 -9.60
CA ILE A 73 -11.83 -14.47 -8.33
C ILE A 73 -10.65 -13.53 -8.61
N GLY A 74 -10.59 -12.40 -7.94
CA GLY A 74 -9.45 -11.49 -7.96
C GLY A 74 -8.75 -11.45 -6.61
N LEU A 75 -7.46 -11.13 -6.64
CA LEU A 75 -6.59 -11.12 -5.47
C LEU A 75 -5.91 -9.76 -5.31
N SER A 76 -5.89 -9.29 -4.08
CA SER A 76 -5.06 -8.20 -3.57
C SER A 76 -4.29 -8.73 -2.37
N GLY A 77 -3.12 -8.19 -2.10
CA GLY A 77 -2.42 -8.58 -0.89
C GLY A 77 -1.29 -7.65 -0.49
N GLN A 78 -0.93 -7.75 0.80
CA GLN A 78 0.26 -7.11 1.34
C GLN A 78 1.48 -7.50 0.52
N MET A 79 2.27 -6.51 0.14
CA MET A 79 3.45 -6.68 -0.70
C MET A 79 4.66 -7.20 0.08
N HIS A 80 5.68 -7.63 -0.64
CA HIS A 80 7.05 -7.87 -0.17
C HIS A 80 7.27 -9.09 0.72
N GLY A 81 6.22 -9.71 1.26
CA GLY A 81 6.35 -10.89 2.12
C GLY A 81 7.07 -12.03 1.41
N ALA A 82 8.04 -12.64 2.09
CA ALA A 82 8.82 -13.74 1.51
C ALA A 82 8.27 -15.11 1.95
N VAL A 83 7.58 -15.80 1.06
CA VAL A 83 7.09 -17.17 1.25
C VAL A 83 8.03 -18.12 0.53
N LEU A 84 8.76 -18.94 1.28
CA LEU A 84 9.74 -19.89 0.75
C LEU A 84 9.11 -21.28 0.72
N LEU A 85 9.02 -21.87 -0.48
CA LEU A 85 8.50 -23.21 -0.68
C LEU A 85 9.61 -24.18 -1.04
N ASP A 86 9.52 -25.40 -0.51
CA ASP A 86 10.40 -26.52 -0.90
C ASP A 86 9.97 -27.18 -2.23
N ALA A 87 10.63 -28.24 -2.61
CA ALA A 87 10.35 -28.96 -3.85
C ALA A 87 8.94 -29.58 -3.88
N GLU A 88 8.41 -29.93 -2.73
CA GLU A 88 7.06 -30.47 -2.54
C GLU A 88 5.99 -29.39 -2.54
N GLY A 89 6.40 -28.11 -2.47
CA GLY A 89 5.50 -26.95 -2.45
C GLY A 89 5.02 -26.58 -1.05
N GLU A 90 5.67 -27.09 -0.02
CA GLU A 90 5.37 -26.77 1.38
C GLU A 90 6.17 -25.55 1.86
N ALA A 91 5.57 -24.74 2.71
CA ALA A 91 6.23 -23.58 3.29
C ALA A 91 7.33 -24.00 4.26
N ILE A 92 8.55 -23.57 4.01
CA ILE A 92 9.76 -23.96 4.78
C ILE A 92 9.77 -23.30 6.16
N ARG A 93 9.25 -22.07 6.24
CA ARG A 93 9.25 -21.23 7.44
C ARG A 93 8.12 -20.19 7.39
N PRO A 94 7.79 -19.52 8.51
CA PRO A 94 6.90 -18.37 8.49
C PRO A 94 7.40 -17.30 7.52
N ALA A 95 6.47 -16.63 6.82
CA ALA A 95 6.82 -15.55 5.91
C ALA A 95 7.34 -14.33 6.68
N ILE A 96 8.45 -13.77 6.22
CA ILE A 96 8.98 -12.50 6.71
C ILE A 96 8.18 -11.37 6.04
N LEU A 97 7.49 -10.55 6.83
CA LEU A 97 6.54 -9.55 6.33
C LEU A 97 7.21 -8.23 5.93
N TRP A 98 6.44 -7.37 5.29
CA TRP A 98 6.88 -6.05 4.79
C TRP A 98 7.33 -5.07 5.90
N ASN A 99 6.80 -5.21 7.12
CA ASN A 99 7.12 -4.39 8.29
C ASN A 99 8.19 -5.03 9.19
N ASP A 100 8.87 -6.06 8.72
CA ASP A 100 10.04 -6.66 9.33
C ASP A 100 11.30 -5.87 8.93
N THR A 101 12.17 -5.58 9.88
CA THR A 101 13.38 -4.79 9.64
C THR A 101 14.68 -5.51 9.98
N ARG A 102 14.62 -6.85 10.17
CA ARG A 102 15.81 -7.66 10.51
C ARG A 102 16.94 -7.60 9.48
N CYS A 103 16.61 -7.39 8.21
CA CYS A 103 17.55 -7.43 7.08
C CYS A 103 18.11 -6.05 6.70
N ALA A 104 18.19 -5.10 7.64
CA ALA A 104 18.72 -3.77 7.36
C ALA A 104 20.17 -3.77 6.86
N ALA A 105 21.01 -4.67 7.39
CA ALA A 105 22.40 -4.82 6.94
C ALA A 105 22.49 -5.36 5.50
N GLU A 106 21.59 -6.27 5.14
CA GLU A 106 21.50 -6.86 3.80
C GLU A 106 21.03 -5.83 2.75
N CYS A 107 20.31 -4.79 3.14
CA CYS A 107 19.99 -3.67 2.25
C CYS A 107 21.26 -2.95 1.77
N ALA A 108 22.16 -2.60 2.69
CA ALA A 108 23.41 -1.95 2.33
C ALA A 108 24.32 -2.88 1.48
N GLU A 109 24.30 -4.18 1.75
CA GLU A 109 25.01 -5.17 0.95
C GLU A 109 24.45 -5.24 -0.48
N LEU A 110 23.12 -5.28 -0.64
CA LEU A 110 22.47 -5.31 -1.95
C LEU A 110 22.77 -4.04 -2.76
N GLU A 111 22.71 -2.87 -2.14
CA GLU A 111 23.08 -1.58 -2.76
C GLU A 111 24.53 -1.61 -3.27
N ALA A 112 25.45 -2.18 -2.50
CA ALA A 112 26.85 -2.27 -2.89
C ALA A 112 27.09 -3.30 -4.02
N MET A 113 26.36 -4.42 -4.02
CA MET A 113 26.52 -5.50 -5.01
C MET A 113 25.85 -5.21 -6.35
N ALA A 114 24.78 -4.41 -6.33
CA ALA A 114 23.90 -4.20 -7.48
C ALA A 114 23.77 -2.70 -7.80
N PRO A 115 24.79 -2.06 -8.39
CA PRO A 115 24.72 -0.64 -8.75
C PRO A 115 23.61 -0.31 -9.75
N GLU A 116 23.12 -1.31 -10.50
CA GLU A 116 21.99 -1.20 -11.43
C GLU A 116 20.62 -1.22 -10.74
N LEU A 117 20.54 -1.55 -9.45
CA LEU A 117 19.30 -1.77 -8.71
C LEU A 117 18.31 -0.61 -8.87
N HIS A 118 18.77 0.61 -8.67
CA HIS A 118 17.92 1.79 -8.73
C HIS A 118 17.31 2.01 -10.12
N GLN A 119 18.06 1.70 -11.17
CA GLN A 119 17.60 1.88 -12.54
C GLN A 119 16.68 0.75 -12.99
N VAL A 120 16.95 -0.48 -12.57
CA VAL A 120 16.22 -1.68 -13.00
C VAL A 120 14.96 -1.91 -12.15
N ALA A 121 15.11 -1.91 -10.84
CA ALA A 121 13.99 -2.14 -9.90
C ALA A 121 13.27 -0.85 -9.48
N GLY A 122 13.86 0.33 -9.70
CA GLY A 122 13.22 1.61 -9.48
C GLY A 122 13.11 2.06 -8.03
N ASN A 123 13.77 1.36 -7.11
CA ASN A 123 13.63 1.59 -5.67
C ASN A 123 14.97 1.45 -4.96
N LEU A 124 15.06 2.06 -3.78
CA LEU A 124 16.12 1.77 -2.82
C LEU A 124 15.93 0.38 -2.22
N ALA A 125 17.02 -0.29 -1.84
CA ALA A 125 16.93 -1.46 -1.00
C ALA A 125 16.48 -1.05 0.41
N MET A 126 15.28 -1.47 0.79
CA MET A 126 14.73 -1.23 2.12
C MET A 126 14.39 -2.56 2.79
N PRO A 127 14.42 -2.65 4.13
CA PRO A 127 14.15 -3.92 4.83
C PRO A 127 12.77 -4.51 4.54
N GLY A 128 11.81 -3.67 4.17
CA GLY A 128 10.47 -4.10 3.78
C GLY A 128 10.44 -4.96 2.51
N PHE A 129 11.36 -4.78 1.57
CA PHE A 129 11.37 -5.49 0.30
C PHE A 129 11.82 -6.95 0.41
N THR A 130 11.51 -7.76 -0.60
CA THR A 130 11.74 -9.23 -0.57
C THR A 130 13.22 -9.61 -0.70
N ALA A 131 13.97 -8.98 -1.60
CA ALA A 131 15.36 -9.37 -1.88
C ALA A 131 16.28 -9.32 -0.66
N PRO A 132 16.28 -8.25 0.18
CA PRO A 132 17.10 -8.24 1.39
C PRO A 132 16.75 -9.35 2.38
N LYS A 133 15.48 -9.77 2.44
CA LYS A 133 15.04 -10.89 3.29
C LYS A 133 15.67 -12.21 2.86
N LEU A 134 15.77 -12.46 1.56
CA LEU A 134 16.40 -13.66 1.02
C LEU A 134 17.93 -13.66 1.27
N LEU A 135 18.58 -12.50 1.20
CA LEU A 135 19.98 -12.38 1.61
C LEU A 135 20.17 -12.69 3.10
N TRP A 136 19.26 -12.20 3.95
CA TRP A 136 19.25 -12.52 5.37
C TRP A 136 19.06 -14.03 5.62
N VAL A 137 18.09 -14.67 4.96
CA VAL A 137 17.86 -16.12 5.08
C VAL A 137 19.07 -16.89 4.60
N ARG A 138 19.69 -16.50 3.48
CA ARG A 138 20.92 -17.12 2.97
C ARG A 138 22.05 -17.11 4.01
N ARG A 139 22.19 -16.02 4.77
CA ARG A 139 23.23 -15.84 5.77
C ARG A 139 22.93 -16.54 7.09
N HIS A 140 21.71 -16.38 7.58
CA HIS A 140 21.33 -16.78 8.95
C HIS A 140 20.62 -18.13 9.01
N GLU A 141 19.97 -18.52 7.92
CA GLU A 141 19.22 -19.79 7.79
C GLU A 141 19.62 -20.55 6.50
N PRO A 142 20.92 -20.87 6.29
CA PRO A 142 21.41 -21.39 5.02
C PRO A 142 20.74 -22.70 4.58
N GLN A 143 20.32 -23.54 5.52
CA GLN A 143 19.57 -24.76 5.22
C GLN A 143 18.18 -24.48 4.62
N HIS A 144 17.49 -23.46 5.12
CA HIS A 144 16.22 -23.02 4.54
C HIS A 144 16.43 -22.45 3.14
N PHE A 145 17.47 -21.63 2.96
CA PHE A 145 17.80 -21.08 1.65
C PHE A 145 18.09 -22.18 0.62
N GLN A 146 18.89 -23.18 0.99
CA GLN A 146 19.24 -24.32 0.11
C GLN A 146 18.01 -25.17 -0.28
N ARG A 147 17.04 -25.31 0.61
CA ARG A 147 15.79 -26.05 0.36
C ARG A 147 14.78 -25.25 -0.47
N THR A 148 14.97 -23.95 -0.65
CA THR A 148 14.03 -23.08 -1.32
C THR A 148 13.98 -23.40 -2.83
N ALA A 149 12.92 -24.05 -3.25
CA ALA A 149 12.63 -24.36 -4.65
C ALA A 149 11.82 -23.26 -5.34
N THR A 150 11.03 -22.51 -4.58
CA THR A 150 10.21 -21.41 -5.11
C THR A 150 10.06 -20.30 -4.06
N VAL A 151 10.09 -19.03 -4.52
CA VAL A 151 9.75 -17.87 -3.71
C VAL A 151 8.43 -17.30 -4.21
N LEU A 152 7.44 -17.16 -3.33
CA LEU A 152 6.16 -16.55 -3.63
C LEU A 152 5.93 -15.31 -2.73
N LEU A 153 5.06 -14.42 -3.20
CA LEU A 153 4.50 -13.34 -2.38
C LEU A 153 3.23 -13.83 -1.67
N PRO A 154 2.75 -13.13 -0.63
CA PRO A 154 1.62 -13.62 0.18
C PRO A 154 0.37 -14.00 -0.61
N LYS A 155 -0.12 -13.10 -1.49
CA LYS A 155 -1.29 -13.43 -2.32
C LYS A 155 -1.04 -14.54 -3.33
N ASP A 156 0.22 -14.68 -3.81
CA ASP A 156 0.60 -15.72 -4.75
C ASP A 156 0.60 -17.10 -4.09
N TYR A 157 0.91 -17.16 -2.80
CA TYR A 157 0.72 -18.37 -2.00
C TYR A 157 -0.76 -18.77 -1.91
N LEU A 158 -1.67 -17.82 -1.68
CA LEU A 158 -3.11 -18.12 -1.70
C LEU A 158 -3.55 -18.62 -3.08
N ARG A 159 -3.08 -17.99 -4.17
CA ARG A 159 -3.33 -18.49 -5.53
C ARG A 159 -2.82 -19.90 -5.70
N TYR A 160 -1.60 -20.18 -5.28
CA TYR A 160 -1.02 -21.52 -5.36
C TYR A 160 -1.89 -22.56 -4.63
N ARG A 161 -2.37 -22.24 -3.44
CA ARG A 161 -3.28 -23.11 -2.67
C ARG A 161 -4.64 -23.31 -3.36
N MET A 162 -5.14 -22.29 -4.07
CA MET A 162 -6.41 -22.36 -4.80
C MET A 162 -6.32 -23.11 -6.13
N THR A 163 -5.17 -23.08 -6.79
CA THR A 163 -5.07 -23.46 -8.22
C THR A 163 -3.96 -24.47 -8.51
N GLY A 164 -3.05 -24.72 -7.59
CA GLY A 164 -1.83 -25.47 -7.83
C GLY A 164 -0.80 -24.77 -8.73
N LYS A 165 -1.02 -23.50 -9.13
CA LYS A 165 -0.14 -22.76 -10.04
C LYS A 165 0.68 -21.70 -9.31
N LYS A 166 1.96 -21.66 -9.60
CA LYS A 166 2.92 -20.70 -9.09
C LYS A 166 3.01 -19.52 -10.06
N VAL A 167 2.22 -18.49 -9.81
CA VAL A 167 2.07 -17.32 -10.68
C VAL A 167 2.12 -16.05 -9.81
N SER A 168 2.73 -14.99 -10.30
CA SER A 168 2.71 -13.65 -9.74
C SER A 168 2.27 -12.63 -10.79
N ASP A 169 1.93 -11.43 -10.35
CA ASP A 169 1.64 -10.32 -11.25
C ASP A 169 2.78 -9.28 -11.25
N MET A 170 2.76 -8.39 -12.24
CA MET A 170 3.80 -7.39 -12.44
C MET A 170 3.89 -6.39 -11.29
N SER A 171 2.75 -5.96 -10.72
CA SER A 171 2.73 -4.92 -9.70
C SER A 171 3.34 -5.37 -8.38
N ASP A 172 3.00 -6.57 -7.94
CA ASP A 172 3.51 -7.15 -6.71
C ASP A 172 4.95 -7.65 -6.89
N ALA A 173 5.25 -8.29 -8.04
CA ALA A 173 6.61 -8.71 -8.39
C ALA A 173 7.60 -7.54 -8.42
N ALA A 174 7.16 -6.33 -8.81
CA ALA A 174 7.99 -5.11 -8.75
C ALA A 174 8.49 -4.82 -7.32
N GLY A 175 7.74 -5.19 -6.30
CA GLY A 175 8.10 -5.04 -4.89
C GLY A 175 9.11 -6.08 -4.38
N THR A 176 9.58 -7.01 -5.21
CA THR A 176 10.61 -7.98 -4.82
C THR A 176 12.03 -7.41 -4.87
N LEU A 177 12.28 -6.39 -5.67
CA LEU A 177 13.58 -5.88 -6.14
C LEU A 177 14.28 -6.82 -7.13
N TRP A 178 13.56 -7.79 -7.71
CA TRP A 178 14.09 -8.69 -8.76
C TRP A 178 13.44 -8.47 -10.13
N LEU A 179 12.38 -7.65 -10.22
CA LEU A 179 11.76 -7.31 -11.48
C LEU A 179 12.52 -6.18 -12.20
N ASP A 180 12.78 -6.33 -13.49
CA ASP A 180 13.05 -5.21 -14.38
C ASP A 180 11.71 -4.52 -14.66
N VAL A 181 11.46 -3.43 -13.92
CA VAL A 181 10.15 -2.77 -13.89
C VAL A 181 9.81 -2.16 -15.25
N ALA A 182 10.81 -1.66 -15.98
CA ALA A 182 10.59 -1.12 -17.33
C ALA A 182 10.20 -2.21 -18.32
N LYS A 183 10.84 -3.38 -18.24
CA LYS A 183 10.61 -4.53 -19.13
C LYS A 183 9.46 -5.42 -18.69
N ARG A 184 8.99 -5.27 -17.47
CA ARG A 184 7.94 -6.11 -16.86
C ARG A 184 8.31 -7.59 -16.89
N ASP A 185 9.54 -7.90 -16.54
CA ASP A 185 10.07 -9.28 -16.50
C ASP A 185 11.13 -9.41 -15.40
N TRP A 186 11.38 -10.63 -14.93
CA TRP A 186 12.43 -10.90 -13.97
C TRP A 186 13.80 -10.47 -14.48
N SER A 187 14.60 -9.87 -13.61
CA SER A 187 16.00 -9.53 -13.88
C SER A 187 16.93 -10.65 -13.42
N ASP A 188 17.52 -11.36 -14.37
CA ASP A 188 18.49 -12.43 -14.06
C ASP A 188 19.68 -11.86 -13.27
N ALA A 189 20.13 -10.66 -13.60
CA ALA A 189 21.24 -10.01 -12.90
C ALA A 189 20.93 -9.74 -11.42
N LEU A 190 19.72 -9.22 -11.10
CA LEU A 190 19.32 -8.98 -9.70
C LEU A 190 19.05 -10.28 -8.93
N LEU A 191 18.49 -11.29 -9.57
CA LEU A 191 18.31 -12.62 -8.98
C LEU A 191 19.67 -13.26 -8.62
N ASP A 192 20.63 -13.23 -9.53
CA ASP A 192 21.97 -13.79 -9.33
C ASP A 192 22.69 -13.16 -8.14
N LYS A 193 22.56 -11.83 -7.94
CA LYS A 193 23.11 -11.14 -6.74
C LYS A 193 22.59 -11.74 -5.42
N CYS A 194 21.35 -12.20 -5.42
CA CYS A 194 20.75 -12.86 -4.26
C CYS A 194 21.00 -14.37 -4.19
N GLY A 195 21.72 -14.95 -5.18
CA GLY A 195 21.96 -16.39 -5.29
C GLY A 195 20.73 -17.18 -5.73
N LEU A 196 19.84 -16.54 -6.48
CA LEU A 196 18.60 -17.10 -7.00
C LEU A 196 18.64 -17.14 -8.54
N SER A 197 17.70 -17.85 -9.12
CA SER A 197 17.51 -17.92 -10.57
C SER A 197 16.02 -17.88 -10.94
N ARG A 198 15.70 -17.70 -12.21
CA ARG A 198 14.32 -17.74 -12.70
C ARG A 198 13.57 -19.03 -12.38
N SER A 199 14.28 -20.15 -12.21
CA SER A 199 13.64 -21.43 -11.88
C SER A 199 12.95 -21.41 -10.49
N GLN A 200 13.36 -20.49 -9.62
CA GLN A 200 12.77 -20.30 -8.30
C GLN A 200 11.68 -19.20 -8.28
N MET A 201 11.46 -18.53 -9.41
CA MET A 201 10.47 -17.48 -9.53
C MET A 201 9.16 -18.00 -10.14
N PRO A 202 7.99 -17.45 -9.73
CA PRO A 202 6.73 -17.77 -10.37
C PRO A 202 6.66 -17.21 -11.79
N THR A 203 5.77 -17.77 -12.61
CA THR A 203 5.41 -17.20 -13.90
C THR A 203 4.73 -15.83 -13.71
N LEU A 204 5.05 -14.86 -14.56
CA LEU A 204 4.46 -13.52 -14.51
C LEU A 204 3.27 -13.40 -15.47
N VAL A 205 2.23 -12.69 -14.99
CA VAL A 205 1.06 -12.27 -15.78
C VAL A 205 0.73 -10.82 -15.45
N GLU A 206 -0.10 -10.17 -16.27
CA GLU A 206 -0.68 -8.89 -15.89
C GLU A 206 -1.77 -9.09 -14.83
N GLY A 207 -1.99 -8.09 -13.98
CA GLY A 207 -2.95 -8.22 -12.87
C GLY A 207 -4.39 -8.48 -13.33
N CYS A 208 -4.77 -7.99 -14.51
CA CYS A 208 -6.10 -8.17 -15.10
C CYS A 208 -6.23 -9.43 -15.98
N GLU A 209 -5.16 -10.20 -16.17
CA GLU A 209 -5.19 -11.43 -16.96
C GLU A 209 -5.62 -12.63 -16.13
N VAL A 210 -6.06 -13.70 -16.81
CA VAL A 210 -6.30 -14.99 -16.16
C VAL A 210 -4.98 -15.64 -15.80
N SER A 211 -4.76 -15.89 -14.50
CA SER A 211 -3.57 -16.61 -14.02
C SER A 211 -3.74 -18.13 -14.01
N ALA A 212 -4.93 -18.60 -13.67
CA ALA A 212 -5.29 -20.02 -13.60
C ALA A 212 -6.82 -20.18 -13.44
N THR A 213 -7.27 -21.42 -13.40
CA THR A 213 -8.60 -21.83 -12.90
C THR A 213 -8.49 -22.48 -11.54
N LEU A 214 -9.60 -22.57 -10.80
CA LEU A 214 -9.62 -23.26 -9.52
C LEU A 214 -9.22 -24.74 -9.70
N ASP A 215 -8.47 -25.25 -8.72
CA ASP A 215 -8.29 -26.67 -8.55
C ASP A 215 -9.66 -27.36 -8.35
N PRO A 216 -9.95 -28.47 -9.03
CA PRO A 216 -11.25 -29.14 -8.92
C PRO A 216 -11.65 -29.54 -7.49
N GLN A 217 -10.70 -29.91 -6.64
CA GLN A 217 -10.98 -30.28 -5.25
C GLN A 217 -11.31 -29.04 -4.41
N VAL A 218 -10.61 -27.93 -4.64
CA VAL A 218 -10.89 -26.63 -3.99
C VAL A 218 -12.27 -26.13 -4.44
N ALA A 219 -12.55 -26.17 -5.73
CA ALA A 219 -13.83 -25.76 -6.28
C ALA A 219 -14.99 -26.56 -5.67
N ALA A 220 -14.86 -27.87 -5.61
CA ALA A 220 -15.86 -28.75 -5.00
C ALA A 220 -16.08 -28.43 -3.51
N ARG A 221 -15.01 -28.23 -2.75
CA ARG A 221 -15.08 -27.88 -1.32
C ARG A 221 -15.77 -26.54 -1.09
N TRP A 222 -15.50 -25.56 -1.92
CA TRP A 222 -16.13 -24.24 -1.83
C TRP A 222 -17.53 -24.18 -2.45
N GLY A 223 -17.94 -25.22 -3.17
CA GLY A 223 -19.22 -25.26 -3.88
C GLY A 223 -19.26 -24.30 -5.08
N LEU A 224 -18.13 -24.16 -5.75
CA LEU A 224 -17.94 -23.37 -6.97
C LEU A 224 -17.67 -24.28 -8.17
N ASN A 225 -17.78 -23.71 -9.37
CA ASN A 225 -17.42 -24.45 -10.58
C ASN A 225 -15.88 -24.41 -10.76
N ALA A 226 -15.29 -25.52 -11.19
CA ALA A 226 -13.84 -25.59 -11.48
C ALA A 226 -13.42 -24.70 -12.66
N SER A 227 -14.37 -24.21 -13.47
CA SER A 227 -14.10 -23.23 -14.53
C SER A 227 -13.94 -21.78 -14.04
N VAL A 228 -14.14 -21.51 -12.74
CA VAL A 228 -13.92 -20.20 -12.16
C VAL A 228 -12.45 -19.82 -12.36
N VAL A 229 -12.23 -18.69 -13.01
CA VAL A 229 -10.89 -18.17 -13.28
C VAL A 229 -10.39 -17.36 -12.09
N VAL A 230 -9.07 -17.35 -11.91
CA VAL A 230 -8.38 -16.50 -10.93
C VAL A 230 -7.56 -15.47 -11.68
N ALA A 231 -7.80 -14.19 -11.41
CA ALA A 231 -7.07 -13.08 -12.01
C ALA A 231 -5.61 -13.04 -11.54
N GLY A 232 -4.74 -12.35 -12.25
CA GLY A 232 -3.36 -12.08 -11.83
C GLY A 232 -3.30 -11.40 -10.47
N GLY A 233 -4.22 -10.50 -10.19
CA GLY A 233 -4.25 -9.76 -8.93
C GLY A 233 -3.19 -8.68 -8.85
N GLY A 234 -2.83 -8.25 -7.66
CA GLY A 234 -1.81 -7.22 -7.48
C GLY A 234 -1.45 -6.94 -6.03
N GLY A 235 -0.41 -6.12 -5.87
CA GLY A 235 -0.11 -5.50 -4.58
C GLY A 235 -1.24 -4.57 -4.14
N ASP A 236 -1.44 -4.46 -2.85
CA ASP A 236 -2.59 -3.81 -2.20
C ASP A 236 -2.86 -2.38 -2.73
N ASN A 237 -1.82 -1.55 -2.88
CA ASN A 237 -1.97 -0.18 -3.38
C ASN A 237 -2.37 -0.15 -4.87
N ALA A 238 -1.76 -1.00 -5.69
CA ALA A 238 -2.08 -1.07 -7.13
C ALA A 238 -3.49 -1.61 -7.37
N VAL A 239 -3.95 -2.55 -6.55
CA VAL A 239 -5.33 -3.05 -6.60
C VAL A 239 -6.32 -2.02 -6.05
N SER A 240 -5.95 -1.28 -5.01
CA SER A 240 -6.76 -0.16 -4.51
C SER A 240 -6.95 0.93 -5.57
N ALA A 241 -5.96 1.15 -6.45
CA ALA A 241 -6.11 2.05 -7.60
C ALA A 241 -7.27 1.62 -8.52
N ILE A 242 -7.43 0.31 -8.76
CA ILE A 242 -8.58 -0.23 -9.51
C ILE A 242 -9.90 0.06 -8.75
N GLY A 243 -9.89 -0.09 -7.43
CA GLY A 243 -11.05 0.20 -6.57
C GLY A 243 -11.53 1.65 -6.64
N VAL A 244 -10.61 2.60 -6.77
CA VAL A 244 -10.94 4.04 -6.88
C VAL A 244 -11.00 4.54 -8.33
N GLY A 245 -10.83 3.66 -9.31
CA GLY A 245 -10.86 4.03 -10.74
C GLY A 245 -9.65 4.84 -11.22
N ALA A 246 -8.50 4.71 -10.55
CA ALA A 246 -7.24 5.32 -10.96
C ALA A 246 -6.54 4.42 -11.98
N VAL A 247 -6.90 4.56 -13.25
CA VAL A 247 -6.50 3.68 -14.36
C VAL A 247 -5.95 4.41 -15.59
N SER A 248 -5.86 5.72 -15.52
CA SER A 248 -5.31 6.57 -16.58
C SER A 248 -4.13 7.38 -16.07
N PRO A 249 -3.12 7.66 -16.92
CA PRO A 249 -1.98 8.50 -16.52
C PRO A 249 -2.42 9.83 -15.91
N GLY A 250 -1.84 10.18 -14.78
CA GLY A 250 -2.20 11.36 -13.99
C GLY A 250 -3.34 11.16 -12.98
N ASP A 251 -4.06 10.04 -13.04
CA ASP A 251 -5.00 9.68 -11.95
C ASP A 251 -4.22 9.47 -10.67
N ALA A 252 -4.65 10.14 -9.62
CA ALA A 252 -3.98 10.09 -8.33
C ALA A 252 -4.96 9.99 -7.17
N PHE A 253 -4.51 9.35 -6.08
CA PHE A 253 -5.26 9.34 -4.83
C PHE A 253 -4.32 9.45 -3.63
N ILE A 254 -4.85 10.04 -2.56
CA ILE A 254 -4.24 10.05 -1.23
C ILE A 254 -5.01 9.04 -0.38
N SER A 255 -4.31 8.02 0.10
CA SER A 255 -4.82 7.13 1.14
C SER A 255 -4.35 7.65 2.50
N LEU A 256 -5.28 8.15 3.29
CA LEU A 256 -5.03 8.74 4.61
C LEU A 256 -5.52 7.79 5.70
N GLY A 257 -4.72 6.79 5.98
CA GLY A 257 -4.92 5.76 6.99
C GLY A 257 -3.88 5.85 8.12
N THR A 258 -3.53 4.74 8.74
CA THR A 258 -2.43 4.67 9.73
C THR A 258 -1.16 5.30 9.16
N SER A 259 -0.75 4.88 7.97
CA SER A 259 0.24 5.54 7.12
C SER A 259 -0.45 6.40 6.06
N GLY A 260 0.32 7.23 5.35
CA GLY A 260 -0.14 8.03 4.22
C GLY A 260 0.51 7.60 2.92
N VAL A 261 -0.27 7.48 1.85
CA VAL A 261 0.24 7.19 0.52
C VAL A 261 -0.33 8.20 -0.45
N LEU A 262 0.52 8.83 -1.25
CA LEU A 262 0.10 9.53 -2.45
C LEU A 262 0.52 8.70 -3.65
N PHE A 263 -0.46 8.13 -4.33
CA PHE A 263 -0.32 7.25 -5.50
C PHE A 263 -0.66 8.01 -6.77
N VAL A 264 0.11 7.79 -7.83
CA VAL A 264 -0.18 8.36 -9.16
C VAL A 264 0.12 7.36 -10.26
N VAL A 265 -0.79 7.22 -11.21
CA VAL A 265 -0.62 6.41 -12.42
C VAL A 265 0.27 7.14 -13.41
N THR A 266 1.21 6.42 -14.01
CA THR A 266 2.11 6.95 -15.05
C THR A 266 2.06 6.11 -16.33
N ASP A 267 2.29 6.76 -17.47
CA ASP A 267 2.36 6.14 -18.81
C ASP A 267 3.73 5.57 -19.13
N ALA A 268 4.70 5.77 -18.24
CA ALA A 268 6.06 5.29 -18.40
C ALA A 268 6.67 4.97 -17.03
N TYR A 269 7.69 4.14 -17.05
CA TYR A 269 8.52 3.86 -15.88
C TYR A 269 9.35 5.08 -15.52
N ARG A 270 9.18 5.61 -14.29
CA ARG A 270 9.80 6.84 -13.78
C ARG A 270 10.46 6.60 -12.42
N PRO A 271 11.64 5.98 -12.35
CA PRO A 271 12.32 5.76 -11.09
C PRO A 271 12.83 7.09 -10.49
N ALA A 272 12.61 7.29 -9.19
CA ALA A 272 13.12 8.44 -8.42
C ALA A 272 13.59 7.99 -7.03
N PRO A 273 14.54 7.05 -6.95
CA PRO A 273 14.97 6.47 -5.68
C PRO A 273 15.66 7.46 -4.77
N GLN A 274 16.31 8.49 -5.33
CA GLN A 274 16.97 9.55 -4.55
C GLN A 274 16.04 10.29 -3.58
N SER A 275 14.76 10.32 -3.88
CA SER A 275 13.71 10.91 -3.02
C SER A 275 12.87 9.84 -2.32
N ALA A 276 13.34 8.59 -2.28
CA ALA A 276 12.61 7.44 -1.73
C ALA A 276 11.16 7.30 -2.27
N VAL A 277 10.94 7.75 -3.52
CA VAL A 277 9.70 7.52 -4.26
C VAL A 277 9.72 6.10 -4.78
N HIS A 278 8.63 5.37 -4.56
CA HIS A 278 8.46 4.04 -5.14
C HIS A 278 7.99 4.13 -6.58
N ALA A 279 8.57 3.31 -7.45
CA ALA A 279 8.16 3.13 -8.84
C ALA A 279 7.91 1.65 -9.12
N PHE A 280 6.69 1.29 -9.47
CA PHE A 280 6.23 -0.08 -9.70
C PHE A 280 5.42 -0.19 -10.99
N CYS A 281 5.23 -1.41 -11.49
CA CYS A 281 4.22 -1.69 -12.50
C CYS A 281 2.82 -1.49 -11.92
N HIS A 282 1.90 -0.95 -12.72
CA HIS A 282 0.47 -0.99 -12.42
C HIS A 282 -0.08 -2.41 -12.66
N VAL A 283 -1.26 -2.74 -12.13
CA VAL A 283 -1.93 -4.03 -12.40
C VAL A 283 -2.49 -4.14 -13.82
N LEU A 284 -2.59 -3.01 -14.53
CA LEU A 284 -2.97 -2.97 -15.94
C LEU A 284 -1.72 -2.92 -16.82
N PRO A 285 -1.76 -3.54 -18.02
CA PRO A 285 -0.63 -3.55 -18.93
C PRO A 285 -0.26 -2.16 -19.43
N ASN A 286 1.02 -1.95 -19.71
CA ASN A 286 1.58 -0.71 -20.26
C ASN A 286 1.36 0.53 -19.37
N LEU A 287 1.07 0.32 -18.09
CA LEU A 287 0.98 1.37 -17.07
C LEU A 287 1.93 1.05 -15.92
N TRP A 288 2.40 2.12 -15.30
CA TRP A 288 3.19 2.11 -14.06
C TRP A 288 2.54 3.01 -13.04
N HIS A 289 3.09 3.05 -11.85
CA HIS A 289 2.71 4.04 -10.86
C HIS A 289 3.90 4.44 -10.01
N GLN A 290 3.80 5.63 -9.45
CA GLN A 290 4.68 6.09 -8.40
C GLN A 290 3.92 6.26 -7.10
N MET A 291 4.62 6.10 -5.98
CA MET A 291 4.09 6.38 -4.66
C MET A 291 5.08 7.17 -3.83
N SER A 292 4.58 8.21 -3.15
CA SER A 292 5.22 8.69 -1.94
C SER A 292 4.57 8.00 -0.74
N VAL A 293 5.39 7.60 0.23
CA VAL A 293 4.92 6.90 1.42
C VAL A 293 5.36 7.65 2.68
N MET A 294 4.38 7.96 3.51
CA MET A 294 4.52 8.56 4.82
C MET A 294 4.21 7.51 5.89
N LEU A 295 5.10 7.30 6.84
CA LEU A 295 4.98 6.18 7.79
C LEU A 295 3.94 6.41 8.89
N SER A 296 3.68 7.67 9.26
CA SER A 296 2.70 8.03 10.28
C SER A 296 1.81 9.17 9.78
N ALA A 297 0.55 8.87 9.48
CA ALA A 297 -0.42 9.84 8.95
C ALA A 297 -1.62 10.00 9.91
N ALA A 298 -2.78 9.38 9.65
CA ALA A 298 -3.91 9.48 10.57
C ALA A 298 -3.61 8.83 11.94
N SER A 299 -2.64 7.95 12.03
CA SER A 299 -2.14 7.43 13.30
C SER A 299 -1.57 8.51 14.22
N CYS A 300 -1.06 9.63 13.68
CA CYS A 300 -0.63 10.77 14.49
C CYS A 300 -1.81 11.42 15.23
N LEU A 301 -2.95 11.57 14.55
CA LEU A 301 -4.17 12.09 15.16
C LEU A 301 -4.68 11.14 16.25
N GLN A 302 -4.73 9.85 15.97
CA GLN A 302 -5.13 8.83 16.95
C GLN A 302 -4.19 8.81 18.17
N TRP A 303 -2.89 8.88 17.94
CA TRP A 303 -1.89 8.97 18.99
C TRP A 303 -2.11 10.21 19.87
N PHE A 304 -2.31 11.38 19.25
CA PHE A 304 -2.55 12.63 19.98
C PHE A 304 -3.85 12.59 20.78
N CYS A 305 -4.92 12.02 20.22
CA CYS A 305 -6.20 11.83 20.94
C CYS A 305 -6.02 10.95 22.19
N ARG A 306 -5.28 9.83 22.07
CA ARG A 306 -4.97 8.96 23.22
C ARG A 306 -4.15 9.70 24.28
N LEU A 307 -3.14 10.45 23.85
CA LEU A 307 -2.26 11.22 24.74
C LEU A 307 -3.01 12.29 25.53
N THR A 308 -4.00 12.93 24.91
CA THR A 308 -4.75 14.05 25.50
C THR A 308 -6.11 13.65 26.06
N GLY A 309 -6.45 12.35 26.05
CA GLY A 309 -7.68 11.83 26.63
C GLY A 309 -8.95 12.32 25.92
N THR A 310 -8.89 12.50 24.59
CA THR A 310 -10.03 12.95 23.77
C THR A 310 -10.33 11.95 22.66
N THR A 311 -11.42 12.19 21.91
CA THR A 311 -11.77 11.45 20.69
C THR A 311 -11.45 12.27 19.44
N GLU A 312 -11.27 11.60 18.30
CA GLU A 312 -11.04 12.29 17.02
C GLU A 312 -12.18 13.26 16.69
N VAL A 313 -13.44 12.85 16.92
CA VAL A 313 -14.62 13.67 16.65
C VAL A 313 -14.62 14.95 17.51
N ALA A 314 -14.35 14.82 18.81
CA ALA A 314 -14.31 15.96 19.72
C ALA A 314 -13.15 16.91 19.38
N LEU A 315 -11.97 16.37 19.11
CA LEU A 315 -10.80 17.18 18.75
C LEU A 315 -11.01 17.93 17.44
N LEU A 316 -11.55 17.27 16.40
CA LEU A 316 -11.85 17.91 15.13
C LEU A 316 -12.88 19.03 15.27
N ALA A 317 -13.88 18.88 16.15
CA ALA A 317 -14.82 19.94 16.46
C ALA A 317 -14.13 21.14 17.15
N GLU A 318 -13.24 20.89 18.12
CA GLU A 318 -12.44 21.96 18.76
C GLU A 318 -11.54 22.70 17.74
N ILE A 319 -10.92 21.97 16.81
CA ILE A 319 -10.06 22.54 15.77
C ILE A 319 -10.88 23.42 14.80
N ALA A 320 -12.10 23.01 14.49
CA ALA A 320 -12.98 23.78 13.60
C ALA A 320 -13.36 25.16 14.14
N GLU A 321 -13.38 25.31 15.47
CA GLU A 321 -13.67 26.58 16.15
C GLU A 321 -12.48 27.54 16.23
N LEU A 322 -11.26 27.10 15.87
CA LEU A 322 -10.07 27.96 15.90
C LEU A 322 -10.19 29.09 14.88
N SER A 323 -9.87 30.30 15.32
CA SER A 323 -9.71 31.44 14.43
C SER A 323 -8.52 31.27 13.48
N GLU A 324 -8.46 32.05 12.42
CA GLU A 324 -7.28 32.05 11.51
C GLU A 324 -6.01 32.54 12.24
N GLU A 325 -6.15 33.43 13.23
CA GLU A 325 -5.06 33.87 14.09
C GLU A 325 -4.54 32.72 14.99
N ASP A 326 -5.45 31.93 15.59
CA ASP A 326 -5.07 30.76 16.39
C ASP A 326 -4.33 29.73 15.55
N LYS A 327 -4.77 29.49 14.34
CA LYS A 327 -4.10 28.57 13.40
C LYS A 327 -2.73 29.08 12.96
N ALA A 328 -2.61 30.40 12.67
CA ALA A 328 -1.35 31.02 12.30
C ALA A 328 -0.32 30.97 13.45
N ASN A 329 -0.77 31.04 14.70
CA ASN A 329 0.06 30.98 15.90
C ASN A 329 0.18 29.56 16.50
N ALA A 330 -0.39 28.54 15.85
CA ALA A 330 -0.26 27.17 16.31
C ALA A 330 1.18 26.69 16.28
N PRO A 331 1.61 25.86 17.22
CA PRO A 331 2.90 25.17 17.16
C PRO A 331 3.08 24.38 15.88
N PHE A 332 4.30 23.99 15.57
CA PHE A 332 4.59 23.04 14.49
C PHE A 332 4.66 21.62 15.01
N PHE A 333 4.32 20.66 14.18
CA PHE A 333 4.49 19.26 14.47
C PHE A 333 5.20 18.53 13.32
N LEU A 334 6.34 17.89 13.61
CA LEU A 334 6.97 16.94 12.70
C LEU A 334 6.33 15.55 12.94
N PRO A 335 5.63 14.95 11.96
CA PRO A 335 4.80 13.77 12.19
C PRO A 335 5.59 12.44 12.15
N TYR A 336 6.89 12.46 12.37
CA TYR A 336 7.80 11.34 12.13
C TYR A 336 7.87 10.36 13.31
N LEU A 337 6.73 9.95 13.85
CA LEU A 337 6.65 9.08 15.04
C LEU A 337 7.31 7.69 14.84
N SER A 338 7.46 7.26 13.61
CA SER A 338 8.04 5.96 13.24
C SER A 338 9.20 6.08 12.24
N GLY A 339 9.92 7.20 12.27
CA GLY A 339 10.79 7.58 11.17
C GLY A 339 10.01 8.10 9.96
N GLU A 340 10.70 8.37 8.84
CA GLU A 340 10.01 8.77 7.62
C GLU A 340 10.67 8.20 6.37
N ARG A 341 9.83 7.89 5.37
CA ARG A 341 10.28 7.37 4.08
C ARG A 341 10.43 8.49 3.05
N THR A 342 9.40 8.82 2.32
CA THR A 342 9.46 9.86 1.27
C THR A 342 9.34 11.27 1.86
N PRO A 343 10.25 12.21 1.53
CA PRO A 343 11.43 12.08 0.68
C PRO A 343 12.72 11.76 1.43
N HIS A 344 12.66 11.60 2.74
CA HIS A 344 13.81 11.65 3.65
C HIS A 344 14.60 10.34 3.74
N ASN A 345 13.91 9.19 3.63
CA ASN A 345 14.48 7.87 3.93
C ASN A 345 15.26 7.85 5.26
N ASP A 346 14.65 8.41 6.30
CA ASP A 346 15.26 8.65 7.60
C ASP A 346 14.53 7.83 8.69
N PRO A 347 15.02 6.62 9.02
CA PRO A 347 14.40 5.77 10.03
C PRO A 347 14.56 6.33 11.45
N ASP A 348 15.48 7.28 11.65
CA ASP A 348 15.80 7.87 12.94
C ASP A 348 15.09 9.20 13.20
N ALA A 349 14.34 9.72 12.22
CA ALA A 349 13.47 10.87 12.41
C ALA A 349 12.43 10.58 13.52
N ARG A 350 12.10 11.60 14.30
CA ARG A 350 11.15 11.49 15.42
C ARG A 350 10.12 12.62 15.38
N GLY A 351 8.98 12.37 16.04
CA GLY A 351 7.96 13.40 16.21
C GLY A 351 8.43 14.54 17.11
N ILE A 352 8.18 15.78 16.70
CA ILE A 352 8.60 16.98 17.42
C ILE A 352 7.43 17.98 17.42
N PHE A 353 7.06 18.48 18.62
CA PHE A 353 6.30 19.72 18.75
C PHE A 353 7.27 20.88 19.00
N TRP A 354 7.15 21.94 18.22
CA TRP A 354 7.99 23.12 18.35
C TRP A 354 7.16 24.40 18.45
N GLY A 355 7.59 25.33 19.31
CA GLY A 355 6.93 26.63 19.47
C GLY A 355 5.77 26.63 20.45
N MET A 356 5.66 25.65 21.34
CA MET A 356 4.65 25.62 22.41
C MET A 356 4.93 26.72 23.46
N THR A 357 3.85 27.30 23.99
CA THR A 357 3.86 28.26 25.09
C THR A 357 2.86 27.84 26.17
N HIS A 358 2.84 28.54 27.29
CA HIS A 358 1.83 28.32 28.32
C HIS A 358 0.38 28.59 27.85
N ALA A 359 0.22 29.38 26.77
CA ALA A 359 -1.06 29.69 26.16
C ALA A 359 -1.50 28.69 25.09
N SER A 360 -0.67 27.72 24.72
CA SER A 360 -0.99 26.74 23.68
C SER A 360 -2.18 25.86 24.10
N LEU A 361 -3.20 25.82 23.28
CA LEU A 361 -4.41 25.03 23.51
C LEU A 361 -4.32 23.64 22.86
N ARG A 362 -5.06 22.68 23.43
CA ARG A 362 -5.17 21.34 22.83
C ARG A 362 -5.62 21.39 21.36
N ALA A 363 -6.57 22.25 21.03
CA ALA A 363 -7.05 22.44 19.66
C ALA A 363 -5.94 22.92 18.73
N GLN A 364 -5.06 23.85 19.17
CA GLN A 364 -3.92 24.31 18.38
C GLN A 364 -2.87 23.22 18.14
N LEU A 365 -2.62 22.37 19.17
CA LEU A 365 -1.74 21.22 19.02
C LEU A 365 -2.34 20.17 18.09
N GLY A 366 -3.65 19.93 18.18
CA GLY A 366 -4.38 19.06 17.27
C GLY A 366 -4.35 19.56 15.83
N TYR A 367 -4.52 20.87 15.63
CA TYR A 367 -4.35 21.50 14.32
C TYR A 367 -2.93 21.31 13.78
N ALA A 368 -1.90 21.51 14.62
CA ALA A 368 -0.51 21.28 14.26
C ALA A 368 -0.27 19.84 13.79
N VAL A 369 -0.94 18.85 14.39
CA VAL A 369 -0.88 17.45 13.94
C VAL A 369 -1.46 17.29 12.54
N LEU A 370 -2.67 17.83 12.27
CA LEU A 370 -3.28 17.77 10.94
C LEU A 370 -2.44 18.49 9.88
N GLU A 371 -1.93 19.67 10.24
CA GLU A 371 -1.08 20.49 9.36
C GLU A 371 0.25 19.79 9.06
N GLY A 372 0.92 19.26 10.07
CA GLY A 372 2.20 18.56 9.93
C GLY A 372 2.09 17.31 9.05
N VAL A 373 1.04 16.50 9.24
CA VAL A 373 0.76 15.36 8.36
C VAL A 373 0.51 15.83 6.92
N SER A 374 -0.26 16.90 6.75
CA SER A 374 -0.55 17.44 5.41
C SER A 374 0.69 18.03 4.73
N PHE A 375 1.62 18.61 5.50
CA PHE A 375 2.92 19.04 4.98
C PHE A 375 3.79 17.85 4.57
N GLY A 376 3.77 16.75 5.31
CA GLY A 376 4.44 15.51 4.91
C GLY A 376 3.88 14.94 3.60
N ILE A 377 2.56 14.99 3.40
CA ILE A 377 1.93 14.63 2.11
C ILE A 377 2.41 15.59 1.00
N ASN A 378 2.57 16.89 1.29
CA ASN A 378 3.09 17.84 0.32
C ASN A 378 4.57 17.60 -0.02
N ASP A 379 5.41 17.18 0.93
CA ASP A 379 6.77 16.73 0.65
C ASP A 379 6.77 15.60 -0.37
N GLY A 380 5.87 14.62 -0.19
CA GLY A 380 5.67 13.54 -1.15
C GLY A 380 5.20 14.03 -2.53
N LEU A 381 4.29 14.99 -2.58
CA LEU A 381 3.83 15.59 -3.83
C LEU A 381 4.98 16.31 -4.56
N GLN A 382 5.82 17.06 -3.84
CA GLN A 382 6.96 17.73 -4.47
C GLN A 382 7.95 16.72 -5.04
N ALA A 383 8.25 15.64 -4.31
CA ALA A 383 9.10 14.55 -4.80
C ALA A 383 8.56 13.90 -6.09
N LEU A 384 7.25 13.70 -6.18
CA LEU A 384 6.60 13.18 -7.40
C LEU A 384 6.66 14.19 -8.55
N LYS A 385 6.43 15.47 -8.30
CA LYS A 385 6.56 16.53 -9.32
C LYS A 385 7.99 16.67 -9.84
N GLU A 386 8.99 16.60 -8.97
CA GLU A 386 10.40 16.63 -9.34
C GLU A 386 10.80 15.43 -10.22
N SER A 387 10.14 14.29 -10.08
CA SER A 387 10.30 13.13 -10.97
C SER A 387 9.63 13.30 -12.34
N GLY A 388 8.98 14.44 -12.60
CA GLY A 388 8.33 14.78 -13.86
C GLY A 388 6.92 14.21 -14.01
N THR A 389 6.25 13.86 -12.91
CA THR A 389 4.89 13.31 -12.94
C THR A 389 3.86 14.40 -12.65
N PRO A 390 3.01 14.77 -13.62
CA PRO A 390 1.96 15.76 -13.41
C PRO A 390 0.80 15.16 -12.62
N ILE A 391 0.32 15.91 -11.62
CA ILE A 391 -0.87 15.57 -10.84
C ILE A 391 -1.77 16.79 -10.81
N ALA A 392 -2.96 16.69 -11.38
CA ALA A 392 -3.89 17.80 -11.49
C ALA A 392 -4.94 17.81 -10.37
N GLN A 393 -5.28 16.67 -9.82
CA GLN A 393 -6.20 16.48 -8.69
C GLN A 393 -5.95 15.13 -8.02
N CYS A 394 -6.38 15.00 -6.77
CA CYS A 394 -6.30 13.74 -6.03
C CYS A 394 -7.66 13.34 -5.46
N SER A 395 -7.99 12.05 -5.57
CA SER A 395 -9.03 11.44 -4.74
C SER A 395 -8.50 11.25 -3.32
N LEU A 396 -9.30 11.54 -2.30
CA LEU A 396 -8.96 11.29 -0.90
C LEU A 396 -9.75 10.08 -0.40
N VAL A 397 -9.04 9.07 0.09
CA VAL A 397 -9.60 7.83 0.62
C VAL A 397 -9.02 7.50 2.00
N GLY A 398 -9.59 6.50 2.67
CA GLY A 398 -9.18 6.11 4.02
C GLY A 398 -9.92 6.86 5.12
N GLY A 399 -9.55 6.60 6.37
CA GLY A 399 -10.23 7.18 7.55
C GLY A 399 -10.21 8.70 7.61
N GLY A 400 -9.09 9.31 7.20
CA GLY A 400 -8.93 10.77 7.16
C GLY A 400 -9.85 11.47 6.16
N ALA A 401 -10.34 10.78 5.13
CA ALA A 401 -11.30 11.32 4.17
C ALA A 401 -12.66 11.69 4.77
N ARG A 402 -12.96 11.21 5.97
CA ARG A 402 -14.20 11.52 6.70
C ARG A 402 -14.24 12.92 7.28
N SER A 403 -13.10 13.62 7.36
CA SER A 403 -13.01 14.97 7.90
C SER A 403 -13.05 16.02 6.78
N PRO A 404 -14.16 16.80 6.65
CA PRO A 404 -14.21 17.91 5.72
C PRO A 404 -13.14 18.96 5.97
N PHE A 405 -12.82 19.21 7.24
CA PHE A 405 -11.76 20.14 7.61
C PHE A 405 -10.39 19.68 7.08
N TRP A 406 -10.05 18.40 7.25
CA TRP A 406 -8.78 17.89 6.76
C TRP A 406 -8.69 17.83 5.24
N ALA A 407 -9.80 17.49 4.58
CA ALA A 407 -9.87 17.50 3.11
C ALA A 407 -9.64 18.91 2.54
N GLN A 408 -10.24 19.96 3.15
CA GLN A 408 -9.99 21.36 2.76
C GLN A 408 -8.55 21.78 3.05
N LEU A 409 -8.00 21.43 4.21
CA LEU A 409 -6.62 21.75 4.57
C LEU A 409 -5.62 21.13 3.58
N LEU A 410 -5.86 19.88 3.17
CA LEU A 410 -5.06 19.23 2.13
C LEU A 410 -5.17 19.97 0.79
N ALA A 411 -6.38 20.35 0.36
CA ALA A 411 -6.55 21.12 -0.88
C ALA A 411 -5.79 22.45 -0.83
N ASP A 412 -5.86 23.16 0.30
CA ASP A 412 -5.15 24.42 0.51
C ASP A 412 -3.62 24.26 0.49
N ILE A 413 -3.09 23.21 1.13
CA ILE A 413 -1.64 22.96 1.17
C ILE A 413 -1.11 22.47 -0.18
N LEU A 414 -1.82 21.53 -0.83
CA LEU A 414 -1.35 20.91 -2.07
C LEU A 414 -1.58 21.81 -3.30
N ALA A 415 -2.34 22.92 -3.17
CA ALA A 415 -2.74 23.83 -4.25
C ALA A 415 -3.41 23.11 -5.42
N MET A 416 -4.21 22.08 -5.14
CA MET A 416 -4.93 21.32 -6.15
C MET A 416 -6.30 20.87 -5.62
N PRO A 417 -7.26 20.53 -6.50
CA PRO A 417 -8.51 19.90 -6.07
C PRO A 417 -8.28 18.58 -5.37
N VAL A 418 -8.89 18.43 -4.20
CA VAL A 418 -9.02 17.15 -3.47
C VAL A 418 -10.47 16.72 -3.58
N VAL A 419 -10.70 15.48 -3.99
CA VAL A 419 -12.03 14.94 -4.27
C VAL A 419 -12.35 13.83 -3.28
N THR A 420 -13.49 13.95 -2.60
CA THR A 420 -14.04 12.87 -1.78
C THR A 420 -15.21 12.22 -2.51
N HIS A 421 -15.43 10.93 -2.22
CA HIS A 421 -16.41 10.11 -2.93
C HIS A 421 -17.56 9.71 -2.01
N LYS A 422 -18.75 9.49 -2.58
CA LYS A 422 -19.87 8.93 -1.84
C LYS A 422 -19.55 7.52 -1.44
N GLY A 423 -19.81 7.21 -0.20
CA GLY A 423 -19.75 5.97 0.58
C GLY A 423 -19.26 4.71 -0.10
N GLY A 424 -19.20 3.63 0.59
CA GLY A 424 -18.91 2.32 0.03
C GLY A 424 -17.45 1.89 0.12
N GLU A 425 -17.25 0.66 -0.25
CA GLU A 425 -15.96 0.00 -0.32
C GLU A 425 -15.14 0.59 -1.49
N THR A 426 -13.95 1.06 -1.21
CA THR A 426 -13.01 1.56 -2.23
C THR A 426 -11.64 0.90 -2.11
N GLY A 427 -11.50 -0.08 -1.20
CA GLY A 427 -10.24 -0.70 -0.87
C GLY A 427 -9.84 -1.87 -1.76
N GLY A 428 -8.80 -2.60 -1.32
CA GLY A 428 -8.21 -3.72 -2.05
C GLY A 428 -9.19 -4.83 -2.42
N ALA A 429 -10.16 -5.16 -1.57
CA ALA A 429 -11.13 -6.22 -1.86
C ALA A 429 -12.07 -5.85 -3.03
N LEU A 430 -12.53 -4.59 -3.13
CA LEU A 430 -13.32 -4.14 -4.29
C LEU A 430 -12.45 -4.10 -5.55
N GLY A 431 -11.24 -3.57 -5.46
CA GLY A 431 -10.30 -3.58 -6.57
C GLY A 431 -10.01 -4.99 -7.08
N ALA A 432 -9.84 -5.95 -6.17
CA ALA A 432 -9.67 -7.36 -6.49
C ALA A 432 -10.91 -7.93 -7.22
N ALA A 433 -12.13 -7.64 -6.75
CA ALA A 433 -13.35 -8.07 -7.42
C ALA A 433 -13.48 -7.46 -8.83
N ARG A 434 -13.06 -6.20 -9.01
CA ARG A 434 -12.99 -5.56 -10.33
C ARG A 434 -11.95 -6.23 -11.23
N LEU A 435 -10.77 -6.63 -10.70
CA LEU A 435 -9.80 -7.43 -11.47
C LEU A 435 -10.39 -8.79 -11.90
N ALA A 436 -11.22 -9.41 -11.06
CA ALA A 436 -11.96 -10.60 -11.45
C ALA A 436 -12.90 -10.33 -12.64
N CYS A 437 -13.59 -9.18 -12.67
CA CYS A 437 -14.41 -8.77 -13.81
C CYS A 437 -13.57 -8.62 -15.09
N LEU A 438 -12.40 -8.00 -15.00
CA LEU A 438 -11.48 -7.81 -16.14
C LEU A 438 -10.97 -9.16 -16.66
N ALA A 439 -10.54 -10.06 -15.77
CA ALA A 439 -10.10 -11.40 -16.13
C ALA A 439 -11.22 -12.23 -16.78
N ALA A 440 -12.48 -11.97 -16.44
CA ALA A 440 -13.64 -12.56 -17.09
C ALA A 440 -14.00 -11.91 -18.44
N GLY A 441 -13.18 -10.99 -18.94
CA GLY A 441 -13.31 -10.38 -20.26
C GLY A 441 -14.11 -9.07 -20.33
N LYS A 442 -14.45 -8.46 -19.18
CA LYS A 442 -15.09 -7.14 -19.19
C LYS A 442 -14.08 -6.03 -19.51
N PRO A 443 -14.47 -4.97 -20.23
CA PRO A 443 -13.56 -3.89 -20.59
C PRO A 443 -13.26 -2.97 -19.37
N VAL A 444 -12.03 -2.44 -19.31
CA VAL A 444 -11.58 -1.55 -18.23
C VAL A 444 -12.51 -0.36 -18.04
N ALA A 445 -12.95 0.29 -19.12
CA ALA A 445 -13.83 1.46 -19.05
C ALA A 445 -15.18 1.18 -18.37
N ALA A 446 -15.71 -0.05 -18.47
CA ALA A 446 -16.96 -0.42 -17.82
C ALA A 446 -16.78 -0.90 -16.37
N VAL A 447 -15.57 -1.36 -16.02
CA VAL A 447 -15.30 -1.94 -14.70
C VAL A 447 -14.70 -0.92 -13.76
N CYS A 448 -13.79 -0.09 -14.26
CA CYS A 448 -12.97 0.81 -13.44
C CYS A 448 -13.52 2.25 -13.46
N GLU A 449 -14.85 2.40 -13.43
CA GLU A 449 -15.46 3.71 -13.28
C GLU A 449 -15.06 4.34 -11.95
N LYS A 450 -14.77 5.65 -12.00
CA LYS A 450 -14.50 6.43 -10.78
C LYS A 450 -15.74 6.48 -9.92
N PRO A 451 -15.61 6.32 -8.59
CA PRO A 451 -16.74 6.43 -7.68
C PRO A 451 -17.41 7.81 -7.80
N GLU A 452 -18.73 7.87 -7.54
CA GLU A 452 -19.47 9.13 -7.55
C GLU A 452 -18.84 10.14 -6.61
N VAL A 453 -18.60 11.35 -7.13
CA VAL A 453 -18.03 12.44 -6.33
C VAL A 453 -19.05 12.90 -5.30
N TRP A 454 -18.66 12.90 -4.02
CA TRP A 454 -19.43 13.55 -2.97
C TRP A 454 -19.14 15.04 -2.94
N GLN A 455 -17.86 15.44 -2.87
CA GLN A 455 -17.44 16.83 -2.79
C GLN A 455 -16.06 17.03 -3.41
N THR A 456 -15.88 18.19 -4.04
CA THR A 456 -14.59 18.69 -4.51
C THR A 456 -14.15 19.85 -3.64
N TRP A 457 -13.04 19.68 -2.95
CA TRP A 457 -12.38 20.68 -2.12
C TRP A 457 -11.36 21.42 -2.98
N ARG A 458 -11.48 22.75 -3.08
CA ARG A 458 -10.57 23.57 -3.89
C ARG A 458 -9.71 24.43 -2.98
N ALA A 459 -8.46 24.64 -3.41
CA ALA A 459 -7.53 25.50 -2.69
C ALA A 459 -8.02 26.93 -2.63
N ASP A 460 -7.93 27.53 -1.45
CA ASP A 460 -8.06 28.97 -1.26
C ASP A 460 -6.66 29.61 -1.42
N PRO A 461 -6.46 30.54 -2.38
CA PRO A 461 -5.15 31.10 -2.64
C PRO A 461 -4.56 31.87 -1.46
N VAL A 462 -5.38 32.49 -0.62
CA VAL A 462 -4.91 33.25 0.56
C VAL A 462 -4.43 32.29 1.64
N ARG A 463 -5.23 31.26 1.95
CA ARG A 463 -4.82 30.21 2.89
C ARG A 463 -3.60 29.46 2.40
N HIS A 464 -3.55 29.11 1.11
CA HIS A 464 -2.37 28.48 0.52
C HIS A 464 -1.11 29.31 0.75
N HIS A 465 -1.14 30.62 0.47
CA HIS A 465 0.02 31.48 0.67
C HIS A 465 0.52 31.45 2.12
N THR A 466 -0.37 31.59 3.09
CA THR A 466 -0.02 31.57 4.52
C THR A 466 0.54 30.19 4.93
N LEU A 467 -0.08 29.10 4.45
CA LEU A 467 0.37 27.74 4.74
C LEU A 467 1.74 27.45 4.13
N MET A 468 2.08 28.01 2.96
CA MET A 468 3.40 27.84 2.36
C MET A 468 4.51 28.55 3.14
N GLN A 469 4.21 29.67 3.82
CA GLN A 469 5.16 30.29 4.74
C GLN A 469 5.43 29.38 5.96
N ARG A 470 4.39 28.74 6.51
CA ARG A 470 4.53 27.78 7.59
C ARG A 470 5.23 26.49 7.12
N TYR A 471 4.95 26.02 5.90
CA TYR A 471 5.62 24.87 5.31
C TYR A 471 7.14 25.07 5.17
N ALA A 472 7.58 26.27 4.82
CA ALA A 472 9.01 26.59 4.78
C ALA A 472 9.67 26.45 6.17
N GLN A 473 8.98 26.84 7.24
CA GLN A 473 9.46 26.66 8.62
C GLN A 473 9.43 25.19 9.03
N PHE A 474 8.39 24.44 8.66
CA PHE A 474 8.30 23.00 8.90
C PHE A 474 9.51 22.25 8.29
N LYS A 475 9.88 22.56 7.06
CA LYS A 475 11.07 21.97 6.42
C LYS A 475 12.35 22.34 7.14
N ALA A 476 12.48 23.60 7.55
CA ALA A 476 13.66 24.06 8.30
C ALA A 476 13.81 23.34 9.65
N LEU A 477 12.69 23.06 10.34
CA LEU A 477 12.72 22.29 11.59
C LEU A 477 13.28 20.88 11.40
N TYR A 478 12.86 20.18 10.35
CA TYR A 478 13.41 18.85 10.05
C TYR A 478 14.92 18.92 9.76
N LEU A 479 15.36 19.87 8.96
CA LEU A 479 16.80 20.02 8.65
C LEU A 479 17.64 20.35 9.89
N ASN A 480 17.10 21.15 10.80
CA ASN A 480 17.76 21.47 12.07
C ASN A 480 17.84 20.24 12.98
N ASP A 481 16.74 19.44 13.08
CA ASP A 481 16.74 18.20 13.83
C ASP A 481 17.72 17.19 13.24
N LEU A 482 17.75 17.03 11.93
CA LEU A 482 18.69 16.15 11.23
C LEU A 482 20.12 16.56 11.53
N HIS A 483 20.44 17.86 11.43
CA HIS A 483 21.77 18.39 11.76
C HIS A 483 22.13 18.09 13.23
N TYR A 484 21.22 18.33 14.17
CA TYR A 484 21.45 18.04 15.59
C TYR A 484 21.72 16.55 15.87
N ARG A 485 21.02 15.64 15.19
CA ARG A 485 21.20 14.19 15.36
C ARG A 485 22.49 13.65 14.73
N GLN A 486 23.10 14.37 13.78
CA GLN A 486 24.34 13.99 13.10
C GLN A 486 25.62 14.49 13.81
N HIS A 487 25.47 15.39 14.79
CA HIS A 487 26.55 16.00 15.56
C HIS A 487 26.33 15.89 17.05
#